data_bc21708540e461db2eb82873ef2889ff
#
_entry.id   bc21708540e461db2eb82873ef2889ff
#
_cell.length_a   1.000
_cell.length_b   1.000
_cell.length_c   1.000
_cell.angle_alpha   90.00
_cell.angle_beta   90.00
_cell.angle_gamma   90.00
#
_symmetry.space_group_name_H-M   'P 1'
#
loop_
_entity.id
_entity.type
_entity.pdbx_description
1 polymer ?
#
loop_
_entity_poly.entity_id
_entity_poly.type
_entity_poly.pdbx_seq_one_letter_code
_entity_poly.pdbx_strand_id
1 'polypeptide(L)'
;MKPTTRQTAALGASVRYRKEHGWEVLRDFATLLEIPNVTGDTHDLSRNAEELVRWFEARGGLMEIVELSGASPVVIGELRTISPTATLGVYVHYDGQPVDPANWTTSPFSPTLASGPWHGGGVELEFPGPGDEIDPEWRIYARAASDDKTPFAAMVGALDALEKAGIERSVDLVFLFEGEEESGSPNLGRYMKHLTSRLTADAWLLCDGPVHPTRVPQVAFGVRGYCGFELTFYGPERELHSGHYGNWVPNPAMELASFIAGCKDDTGTVTIDGFYDDTEPITAADRSAIDALPPVEDRLQAELGFGGPEVDGGLYPDRLMLPSFNVRGMSAGAVGQNARNVVPAEATVSVDIRLAAGDVPHHMLDLVEARLMSHGYEVLNREPTGEERRSYRYLAKLTRDAGYRAARIPMDSPLAETLLGVCDVASNDKVVALPTFGGSIPLYQFEEILNAPLAILPIANHDNNQHAPDENLRIANLWYGIDLWATILTTDFTAVGGSSP
;
A
#
# COMPACT_ATOMS: atom_id res chain seq x y z
N MET A 1 -14.56 0.78 -22.63
CA MET A 1 -16.05 0.76 -22.77
C MET A 1 -16.54 2.12 -23.29
N LYS A 2 -17.68 2.21 -24.02
CA LYS A 2 -18.26 3.53 -24.33
C LYS A 2 -19.04 4.02 -23.10
N PRO A 3 -18.89 5.29 -22.70
CA PRO A 3 -19.63 5.81 -21.54
C PRO A 3 -21.14 5.74 -21.79
N THR A 4 -21.89 5.42 -20.74
CA THR A 4 -23.35 5.52 -20.75
C THR A 4 -23.78 7.01 -20.75
N THR A 5 -25.03 7.28 -21.12
CA THR A 5 -25.57 8.65 -21.03
C THR A 5 -25.48 9.21 -19.61
N ARG A 6 -25.68 8.36 -18.58
CA ARG A 6 -25.62 8.74 -17.17
C ARG A 6 -24.19 9.09 -16.75
N GLN A 7 -23.21 8.26 -17.10
CA GLN A 7 -21.78 8.53 -16.84
C GLN A 7 -21.30 9.81 -17.56
N THR A 8 -21.72 10.02 -18.81
CA THR A 8 -21.40 11.26 -19.55
C THR A 8 -21.99 12.49 -18.86
N ALA A 9 -23.21 12.41 -18.35
CA ALA A 9 -23.83 13.47 -17.59
C ALA A 9 -23.11 13.74 -16.27
N ALA A 10 -22.71 12.70 -15.55
CA ALA A 10 -21.98 12.77 -14.29
C ALA A 10 -20.62 13.43 -14.46
N LEU A 11 -19.82 13.01 -15.47
CA LEU A 11 -18.57 13.65 -15.82
C LEU A 11 -18.76 15.13 -16.20
N GLY A 12 -19.77 15.43 -16.99
CA GLY A 12 -20.08 16.82 -17.31
C GLY A 12 -20.46 17.63 -16.08
N ALA A 13 -21.08 17.02 -15.08
CA ALA A 13 -21.42 17.67 -13.81
C ALA A 13 -20.16 17.90 -12.95
N SER A 14 -19.28 16.90 -12.80
CA SER A 14 -18.04 17.03 -12.04
C SER A 14 -17.10 18.10 -12.63
N VAL A 15 -16.94 18.12 -13.96
CA VAL A 15 -16.14 19.14 -14.65
C VAL A 15 -16.70 20.56 -14.43
N ARG A 16 -18.03 20.73 -14.49
CA ARG A 16 -18.64 22.04 -14.19
C ARG A 16 -18.45 22.40 -12.73
N TYR A 17 -18.70 21.46 -11.82
CA TYR A 17 -18.59 21.68 -10.39
C TYR A 17 -17.18 22.14 -9.99
N ARG A 18 -16.15 21.41 -10.39
CA ARG A 18 -14.77 21.79 -10.05
C ARG A 18 -14.33 23.12 -10.70
N LYS A 19 -14.90 23.50 -11.85
CA LYS A 19 -14.64 24.79 -12.46
C LYS A 19 -15.31 25.95 -11.69
N GLU A 20 -16.49 25.74 -11.16
CA GLU A 20 -17.27 26.75 -10.43
C GLU A 20 -16.92 26.78 -8.94
N HIS A 21 -16.62 25.62 -8.34
CA HIS A 21 -16.43 25.38 -6.89
C HIS A 21 -15.07 24.78 -6.53
N GLY A 22 -14.12 24.69 -7.46
CA GLY A 22 -12.80 24.10 -7.19
C GLY A 22 -12.05 24.81 -6.06
N TRP A 23 -12.26 26.11 -5.92
CA TRP A 23 -11.72 26.90 -4.82
C TRP A 23 -12.28 26.49 -3.44
N GLU A 24 -13.56 26.12 -3.37
CA GLU A 24 -14.18 25.55 -2.14
C GLU A 24 -13.59 24.19 -1.83
N VAL A 25 -13.51 23.30 -2.84
CA VAL A 25 -12.91 21.96 -2.69
C VAL A 25 -11.49 22.04 -2.15
N LEU A 26 -10.64 22.92 -2.68
CA LEU A 26 -9.27 23.10 -2.21
C LEU A 26 -9.21 23.67 -0.80
N ARG A 27 -10.11 24.56 -0.42
CA ARG A 27 -10.18 25.14 0.92
C ARG A 27 -10.66 24.12 1.95
N ASP A 28 -11.70 23.36 1.63
CA ASP A 28 -12.20 22.29 2.50
C ASP A 28 -11.13 21.21 2.69
N PHE A 29 -10.46 20.81 1.62
CA PHE A 29 -9.34 19.87 1.69
C PHE A 29 -8.20 20.42 2.58
N ALA A 30 -7.80 21.67 2.39
CA ALA A 30 -6.81 22.30 3.27
C ALA A 30 -7.24 22.27 4.73
N THR A 31 -8.52 22.54 5.05
CA THR A 31 -9.04 22.47 6.41
C THR A 31 -8.91 21.07 7.03
N LEU A 32 -9.14 20.01 6.24
CA LEU A 32 -8.92 18.63 6.70
C LEU A 32 -7.43 18.33 6.92
N LEU A 33 -6.55 18.88 6.09
CA LEU A 33 -5.10 18.71 6.21
C LEU A 33 -4.49 19.50 7.39
N GLU A 34 -5.13 20.56 7.85
CA GLU A 34 -4.71 21.33 9.06
C GLU A 34 -4.85 20.51 10.34
N ILE A 35 -5.68 19.47 10.35
CA ILE A 35 -5.83 18.59 11.51
C ILE A 35 -4.65 17.61 11.53
N PRO A 36 -3.71 17.67 12.49
CA PRO A 36 -2.64 16.70 12.59
C PRO A 36 -3.20 15.29 12.69
N ASN A 37 -2.46 14.32 12.14
CA ASN A 37 -2.98 12.95 12.03
C ASN A 37 -1.88 11.89 12.20
N VAL A 38 -0.84 12.19 12.95
CA VAL A 38 0.25 11.22 13.17
C VAL A 38 -0.30 9.95 13.80
N THR A 39 0.05 8.80 13.21
CA THR A 39 -0.36 7.50 13.73
C THR A 39 0.01 7.35 15.20
N GLY A 40 -0.92 6.83 16.02
CA GLY A 40 -0.77 6.69 17.46
C GLY A 40 -1.15 7.94 18.30
N ASP A 41 -1.33 9.12 17.70
CA ASP A 41 -1.89 10.28 18.41
C ASP A 41 -3.42 10.22 18.43
N THR A 42 -3.97 9.54 19.42
CA THR A 42 -5.42 9.30 19.52
C THR A 42 -6.24 10.58 19.62
N HIS A 43 -5.69 11.67 20.18
CA HIS A 43 -6.41 12.95 20.31
C HIS A 43 -6.67 13.57 18.93
N ASP A 44 -5.62 13.71 18.12
CA ASP A 44 -5.74 14.32 16.81
C ASP A 44 -6.43 13.37 15.82
N LEU A 45 -6.26 12.05 15.97
CA LEU A 45 -7.01 11.06 15.19
C LEU A 45 -8.53 11.12 15.46
N SER A 46 -8.95 11.32 16.71
CA SER A 46 -10.38 11.54 17.03
C SER A 46 -10.94 12.80 16.38
N ARG A 47 -10.17 13.89 16.32
CA ARG A 47 -10.59 15.13 15.61
C ARG A 47 -10.75 14.90 14.11
N ASN A 48 -9.86 14.13 13.49
CA ASN A 48 -10.01 13.72 12.08
C ASN A 48 -11.28 12.89 11.88
N ALA A 49 -11.53 11.91 12.75
CA ALA A 49 -12.73 11.08 12.69
C ALA A 49 -14.02 11.92 12.80
N GLU A 50 -14.08 12.88 13.74
CA GLU A 50 -15.21 13.81 13.90
C GLU A 50 -15.43 14.68 12.66
N GLU A 51 -14.35 15.19 12.05
CA GLU A 51 -14.44 15.99 10.83
C GLU A 51 -14.95 15.16 9.64
N LEU A 52 -14.48 13.92 9.48
CA LEU A 52 -14.96 13.01 8.44
C LEU A 52 -16.45 12.66 8.63
N VAL A 53 -16.87 12.37 9.87
CA VAL A 53 -18.30 12.18 10.18
C VAL A 53 -19.10 13.40 9.71
N ARG A 54 -18.69 14.61 10.09
CA ARG A 54 -19.38 15.85 9.70
C ARG A 54 -19.45 16.03 8.17
N TRP A 55 -18.39 15.69 7.45
CA TRP A 55 -18.36 15.81 5.99
C TRP A 55 -19.37 14.91 5.30
N PHE A 56 -19.45 13.65 5.73
CA PHE A 56 -20.33 12.67 5.10
C PHE A 56 -21.79 12.79 5.58
N GLU A 57 -22.03 13.15 6.85
CA GLU A 57 -23.40 13.42 7.36
C GLU A 57 -24.05 14.61 6.65
N ALA A 58 -23.28 15.66 6.33
CA ALA A 58 -23.77 16.80 5.56
C ALA A 58 -24.28 16.41 4.17
N ARG A 59 -23.93 15.22 3.68
CA ARG A 59 -24.33 14.65 2.37
C ARG A 59 -25.27 13.45 2.49
N GLY A 60 -25.89 13.31 3.66
CA GLY A 60 -26.90 12.27 3.94
C GLY A 60 -26.33 10.92 4.33
N GLY A 61 -25.05 10.84 4.66
CA GLY A 61 -24.44 9.64 5.24
C GLY A 61 -24.93 9.39 6.67
N LEU A 62 -25.05 8.14 7.05
CA LEU A 62 -25.26 7.71 8.43
C LEU A 62 -23.93 7.23 8.97
N MET A 63 -23.23 8.09 9.73
CA MET A 63 -21.84 7.87 10.14
C MET A 63 -21.74 7.60 11.64
N GLU A 64 -20.73 6.85 12.06
CA GLU A 64 -20.43 6.53 13.46
C GLU A 64 -18.93 6.36 13.66
N ILE A 65 -18.42 6.89 14.78
CA ILE A 65 -17.07 6.62 15.26
C ILE A 65 -17.14 5.41 16.20
N VAL A 66 -16.36 4.38 15.90
CA VAL A 66 -16.27 3.17 16.71
C VAL A 66 -14.89 3.08 17.33
N GLU A 67 -14.84 2.84 18.64
CA GLU A 67 -13.60 2.71 19.41
C GLU A 67 -13.51 1.32 20.04
N LEU A 68 -12.35 0.68 19.88
CA LEU A 68 -11.99 -0.53 20.63
C LEU A 68 -10.83 -0.23 21.57
N SER A 69 -10.85 -0.85 22.75
CA SER A 69 -9.79 -0.62 23.76
C SER A 69 -8.40 -0.92 23.18
N GLY A 70 -7.51 0.06 23.26
CA GLY A 70 -6.11 -0.01 22.80
C GLY A 70 -5.94 0.11 21.29
N ALA A 71 -6.91 0.66 20.58
CA ALA A 71 -6.87 0.91 19.15
C ALA A 71 -7.24 2.36 18.83
N SER A 72 -6.76 2.89 17.71
CA SER A 72 -7.22 4.16 17.17
C SER A 72 -8.67 4.03 16.68
N PRO A 73 -9.48 5.10 16.73
CA PRO A 73 -10.87 5.02 16.28
C PRO A 73 -10.96 4.70 14.79
N VAL A 74 -12.05 4.02 14.40
CA VAL A 74 -12.45 3.89 13.00
C VAL A 74 -13.76 4.64 12.78
N VAL A 75 -13.95 5.19 11.59
CA VAL A 75 -15.24 5.74 11.17
C VAL A 75 -15.92 4.73 10.27
N ILE A 76 -17.13 4.35 10.60
CA ILE A 76 -17.96 3.51 9.75
C ILE A 76 -19.22 4.27 9.36
N GLY A 77 -19.81 3.89 8.24
CA GLY A 77 -21.08 4.52 7.85
C GLY A 77 -21.66 3.92 6.58
N GLU A 78 -22.80 4.47 6.20
CA GLU A 78 -23.47 4.10 4.97
C GLU A 78 -24.11 5.31 4.29
N LEU A 79 -24.19 5.24 2.97
CA LEU A 79 -24.85 6.24 2.15
C LEU A 79 -25.75 5.52 1.14
N ARG A 80 -27.06 5.52 1.41
CA ARG A 80 -28.05 4.78 0.64
C ARG A 80 -28.61 5.57 -0.53
N THR A 81 -29.03 4.86 -1.59
CA THR A 81 -29.78 5.42 -2.73
C THR A 81 -31.09 4.66 -2.95
N ILE A 82 -31.98 5.21 -3.79
CA ILE A 82 -33.33 4.66 -3.95
C ILE A 82 -33.34 3.30 -4.68
N SER A 83 -32.47 3.13 -5.68
CA SER A 83 -32.43 1.94 -6.52
C SER A 83 -31.00 1.53 -6.80
N PRO A 84 -30.29 0.96 -5.79
CA PRO A 84 -28.93 0.54 -5.96
C PRO A 84 -28.81 -0.67 -6.89
N THR A 85 -27.77 -0.67 -7.71
CA THR A 85 -27.36 -1.83 -8.53
C THR A 85 -26.40 -2.75 -7.78
N ALA A 86 -25.70 -2.20 -6.78
CA ALA A 86 -24.82 -2.90 -5.85
C ALA A 86 -24.57 -2.04 -4.61
N THR A 87 -24.01 -2.65 -3.58
CA THR A 87 -23.41 -1.99 -2.41
C THR A 87 -21.89 -2.06 -2.54
N LEU A 88 -21.21 -0.93 -2.60
CA LEU A 88 -19.75 -0.84 -2.65
C LEU A 88 -19.21 -0.44 -1.28
N GLY A 89 -18.26 -1.21 -0.76
CA GLY A 89 -17.45 -0.83 0.37
C GLY A 89 -16.35 0.13 -0.05
N VAL A 90 -16.06 1.11 0.78
CA VAL A 90 -15.00 2.10 0.56
C VAL A 90 -14.09 2.12 1.77
N TYR A 91 -12.82 1.81 1.54
CA TYR A 91 -11.79 1.88 2.55
C TYR A 91 -10.81 3.00 2.22
N VAL A 92 -10.53 3.83 3.22
CA VAL A 92 -9.53 4.91 3.18
C VAL A 92 -8.95 5.04 4.58
N HIS A 93 -7.67 5.34 4.73
CA HIS A 93 -7.13 5.69 6.04
C HIS A 93 -6.98 7.20 6.20
N TYR A 94 -6.96 7.65 7.46
CA TYR A 94 -6.87 9.09 7.76
C TYR A 94 -5.72 9.42 8.72
N ASP A 95 -5.00 8.42 9.22
CA ASP A 95 -3.73 8.64 9.92
C ASP A 95 -2.59 8.91 8.91
N GLY A 96 -1.44 9.25 9.40
CA GLY A 96 -0.27 9.56 8.58
C GLY A 96 1.03 9.29 9.32
N GLN A 97 2.10 9.18 8.56
CA GLN A 97 3.45 8.94 9.05
C GLN A 97 3.93 10.05 9.99
N PRO A 98 4.77 9.72 10.98
CA PRO A 98 5.44 10.72 11.82
C PRO A 98 6.19 11.75 10.98
N VAL A 99 6.25 12.97 11.50
CA VAL A 99 6.91 14.09 10.83
C VAL A 99 8.04 14.66 11.68
N ASP A 100 9.12 15.08 11.02
CA ASP A 100 10.14 15.97 11.59
C ASP A 100 10.04 17.32 10.87
N PRO A 101 9.39 18.33 11.47
CA PRO A 101 9.15 19.62 10.81
C PRO A 101 10.42 20.34 10.36
N ALA A 102 11.59 20.01 10.92
CA ALA A 102 12.86 20.62 10.52
C ALA A 102 13.32 20.20 9.12
N ASN A 103 12.79 19.10 8.60
CA ASN A 103 13.10 18.59 7.27
C ASN A 103 12.08 19.02 6.19
N TRP A 104 11.01 19.72 6.56
CA TRP A 104 9.98 20.19 5.65
C TRP A 104 10.25 21.61 5.17
N THR A 105 9.95 21.89 3.91
CA THR A 105 10.03 23.25 3.33
C THR A 105 8.98 24.17 3.95
N THR A 106 7.76 23.66 4.18
CA THR A 106 6.68 24.35 4.90
C THR A 106 6.21 23.46 6.04
N SER A 107 5.44 24.00 7.01
CA SER A 107 4.94 23.20 8.13
C SER A 107 4.05 22.06 7.63
N PRO A 108 4.28 20.78 8.09
CA PRO A 108 3.54 19.62 7.58
C PRO A 108 2.03 19.67 7.80
N PHE A 109 1.53 20.43 8.76
CA PHE A 109 0.11 20.62 9.05
C PHE A 109 -0.36 22.07 8.82
N SER A 110 0.34 22.80 7.95
CA SER A 110 -0.08 24.09 7.41
C SER A 110 -0.12 23.96 5.89
N PRO A 111 -1.25 23.50 5.32
CA PRO A 111 -1.36 23.22 3.89
C PRO A 111 -0.92 24.41 3.05
N THR A 112 0.03 24.19 2.18
CA THR A 112 0.63 25.24 1.34
C THR A 112 0.40 24.93 -0.12
N LEU A 113 -0.23 25.85 -0.84
CA LEU A 113 -0.41 25.74 -2.30
C LEU A 113 0.84 26.23 -3.01
N ALA A 114 1.28 25.52 -4.04
CA ALA A 114 2.44 25.89 -4.86
C ALA A 114 2.15 25.76 -6.35
N SER A 115 2.84 26.57 -7.17
CA SER A 115 2.69 26.57 -8.63
C SER A 115 3.23 25.32 -9.34
N GLY A 116 3.88 24.41 -8.59
CA GLY A 116 4.48 23.17 -9.06
C GLY A 116 5.40 22.55 -8.01
N PRO A 117 6.22 21.56 -8.37
CA PRO A 117 7.11 20.90 -7.42
C PRO A 117 8.22 21.84 -6.94
N TRP A 118 8.53 21.81 -5.61
CA TRP A 118 9.59 22.65 -5.01
C TRP A 118 10.94 22.46 -5.70
N HIS A 119 11.34 21.21 -5.96
CA HIS A 119 12.59 20.90 -6.66
C HIS A 119 12.59 21.33 -8.14
N GLY A 120 11.44 21.63 -8.71
CA GLY A 120 11.25 22.16 -10.06
C GLY A 120 11.15 23.68 -10.12
N GLY A 121 11.36 24.38 -8.98
CA GLY A 121 11.24 25.84 -8.91
C GLY A 121 9.80 26.34 -8.67
N GLY A 122 8.92 25.49 -8.15
CA GLY A 122 7.59 25.90 -7.69
C GLY A 122 7.68 27.03 -6.66
N VAL A 123 6.71 27.94 -6.70
CA VAL A 123 6.59 29.05 -5.74
C VAL A 123 5.27 28.95 -4.98
N GLU A 124 5.27 29.39 -3.73
CA GLU A 124 4.08 29.44 -2.89
C GLU A 124 3.01 30.35 -3.52
N LEU A 125 1.76 29.94 -3.43
CA LEU A 125 0.60 30.65 -3.94
C LEU A 125 -0.42 30.87 -2.83
N GLU A 126 -1.20 31.96 -2.95
CA GLU A 126 -2.41 32.12 -2.16
C GLU A 126 -3.48 31.11 -2.64
N PHE A 127 -4.31 30.61 -1.71
CA PHE A 127 -5.44 29.77 -2.09
C PHE A 127 -6.43 30.57 -2.95
N PRO A 128 -6.95 29.96 -4.04
CA PRO A 128 -7.86 30.64 -4.95
C PRO A 128 -9.18 31.01 -4.26
N GLY A 129 -9.81 32.05 -4.77
CA GLY A 129 -11.15 32.48 -4.41
C GLY A 129 -12.18 32.25 -5.53
N PRO A 130 -13.41 32.71 -5.34
CA PRO A 130 -14.47 32.55 -6.33
C PRO A 130 -14.10 33.17 -7.69
N GLY A 131 -14.10 32.36 -8.74
CA GLY A 131 -13.82 32.80 -10.12
C GLY A 131 -12.34 32.80 -10.53
N ASP A 132 -11.44 32.45 -9.61
CA ASP A 132 -10.04 32.29 -9.95
C ASP A 132 -9.82 31.04 -10.81
N GLU A 133 -8.88 31.09 -11.73
CA GLU A 133 -8.45 29.95 -12.52
C GLU A 133 -7.47 29.10 -11.70
N ILE A 134 -7.70 27.80 -11.66
CA ILE A 134 -6.86 26.84 -10.93
C ILE A 134 -6.09 26.00 -11.94
N ASP A 135 -4.76 26.15 -11.93
CA ASP A 135 -3.91 25.32 -12.78
C ASP A 135 -3.86 23.88 -12.23
N PRO A 136 -4.18 22.87 -13.03
CA PRO A 136 -4.13 21.47 -12.62
C PRO A 136 -2.71 20.99 -12.25
N GLU A 137 -1.65 21.67 -12.64
CA GLU A 137 -0.26 21.35 -12.25
C GLU A 137 0.15 21.95 -10.89
N TRP A 138 -0.65 22.81 -10.28
CA TRP A 138 -0.41 23.23 -8.91
C TRP A 138 -0.39 22.06 -7.95
N ARG A 139 0.27 22.25 -6.80
CA ARG A 139 0.38 21.23 -5.75
C ARG A 139 0.01 21.79 -4.40
N ILE A 140 -0.70 20.98 -3.60
CA ILE A 140 -0.91 21.24 -2.20
C ILE A 140 0.07 20.38 -1.39
N TYR A 141 0.85 21.02 -0.52
CA TYR A 141 1.86 20.42 0.33
C TYR A 141 1.34 20.33 1.76
N ALA A 142 1.23 19.13 2.28
CA ALA A 142 0.93 18.82 3.68
C ALA A 142 1.13 17.33 3.93
N ARG A 143 1.30 16.90 5.19
CA ARG A 143 1.21 15.48 5.56
C ARG A 143 -0.21 14.97 5.27
N ALA A 144 -0.32 13.74 4.76
CA ALA A 144 -1.53 13.08 4.30
C ALA A 144 -2.25 13.77 3.12
N ALA A 145 -1.61 14.72 2.45
CA ALA A 145 -2.19 15.33 1.25
C ALA A 145 -2.37 14.30 0.13
N SER A 146 -1.51 13.29 0.05
CA SER A 146 -1.58 12.20 -0.92
C SER A 146 -1.85 10.84 -0.27
N ASP A 147 -1.43 10.66 0.96
CA ASP A 147 -1.44 9.41 1.71
C ASP A 147 -2.06 9.61 3.10
N ASP A 148 -3.42 9.53 3.27
CA ASP A 148 -4.43 9.18 2.25
C ASP A 148 -5.72 10.03 2.42
N LYS A 149 -5.60 11.36 2.64
CA LYS A 149 -6.78 12.23 2.80
C LYS A 149 -7.41 12.71 1.48
N THR A 150 -6.72 12.57 0.35
CA THR A 150 -7.25 12.96 -0.97
C THR A 150 -8.56 12.26 -1.35
N PRO A 151 -8.74 10.95 -1.13
CA PRO A 151 -9.98 10.26 -1.49
C PRO A 151 -11.22 10.86 -0.82
N PHE A 152 -11.12 11.36 0.41
CA PHE A 152 -12.24 12.02 1.09
C PHE A 152 -12.69 13.28 0.34
N ALA A 153 -11.74 14.14 -0.02
CA ALA A 153 -12.04 15.36 -0.77
C ALA A 153 -12.60 15.05 -2.17
N ALA A 154 -12.07 14.00 -2.82
CA ALA A 154 -12.54 13.56 -4.12
C ALA A 154 -13.98 13.01 -4.08
N MET A 155 -14.29 12.14 -3.10
CA MET A 155 -15.64 11.60 -2.91
C MET A 155 -16.65 12.71 -2.62
N VAL A 156 -16.33 13.60 -1.69
CA VAL A 156 -17.18 14.71 -1.31
C VAL A 156 -17.45 15.64 -2.49
N GLY A 157 -16.41 15.98 -3.25
CA GLY A 157 -16.56 16.79 -4.46
C GLY A 157 -17.45 16.13 -5.52
N ALA A 158 -17.35 14.81 -5.67
CA ALA A 158 -18.21 14.06 -6.59
C ALA A 158 -19.69 14.02 -6.11
N LEU A 159 -19.91 13.80 -4.82
CA LEU A 159 -21.27 13.80 -4.23
C LEU A 159 -21.93 15.17 -4.44
N ASP A 160 -21.24 16.26 -4.14
CA ASP A 160 -21.73 17.62 -4.31
C ASP A 160 -22.02 17.96 -5.78
N ALA A 161 -21.16 17.50 -6.69
CA ALA A 161 -21.35 17.68 -8.14
C ALA A 161 -22.60 16.99 -8.66
N LEU A 162 -22.86 15.75 -8.20
CA LEU A 162 -24.04 14.98 -8.58
C LEU A 162 -25.32 15.58 -7.97
N GLU A 163 -25.29 15.99 -6.71
CA GLU A 163 -26.43 16.62 -6.02
C GLU A 163 -26.83 17.90 -6.73
N LYS A 164 -25.88 18.82 -7.00
CA LYS A 164 -26.15 20.07 -7.74
C LYS A 164 -26.72 19.84 -9.13
N ALA A 165 -26.31 18.76 -9.79
CA ALA A 165 -26.80 18.40 -11.12
C ALA A 165 -28.12 17.62 -11.08
N GLY A 166 -28.64 17.24 -9.93
CA GLY A 166 -29.82 16.40 -9.78
C GLY A 166 -29.65 14.99 -10.35
N ILE A 167 -28.42 14.46 -10.32
CA ILE A 167 -28.09 13.12 -10.82
C ILE A 167 -28.09 12.14 -9.64
N GLU A 168 -29.02 11.17 -9.68
CA GLU A 168 -29.08 10.14 -8.66
C GLU A 168 -27.91 9.16 -8.77
N ARG A 169 -27.45 8.63 -7.64
CA ARG A 169 -26.48 7.54 -7.59
C ARG A 169 -27.10 6.20 -8.00
N SER A 170 -26.28 5.27 -8.46
CA SER A 170 -26.66 3.90 -8.82
C SER A 170 -26.16 2.85 -7.83
N VAL A 171 -25.38 3.24 -6.83
CA VAL A 171 -24.81 2.34 -5.82
C VAL A 171 -25.04 2.87 -4.42
N ASP A 172 -25.22 1.93 -3.50
CA ASP A 172 -25.07 2.19 -2.07
C ASP A 172 -23.60 2.17 -1.70
N LEU A 173 -23.20 2.95 -0.69
CA LEU A 173 -21.85 2.92 -0.13
C LEU A 173 -21.88 2.46 1.32
N VAL A 174 -20.89 1.67 1.69
CA VAL A 174 -20.52 1.33 3.06
C VAL A 174 -19.11 1.80 3.30
N PHE A 175 -18.87 2.56 4.37
CA PHE A 175 -17.58 3.16 4.67
C PHE A 175 -16.89 2.45 5.82
N LEU A 176 -15.57 2.29 5.67
CA LEU A 176 -14.64 1.93 6.73
C LEU A 176 -13.41 2.82 6.59
N PHE A 177 -13.27 3.83 7.46
CA PHE A 177 -12.12 4.73 7.49
C PHE A 177 -11.26 4.40 8.70
N GLU A 178 -9.97 4.12 8.46
CA GLU A 178 -9.04 3.62 9.46
C GLU A 178 -8.10 4.73 9.95
N GLY A 179 -7.74 4.69 11.24
CA GLY A 179 -6.84 5.65 11.89
C GLY A 179 -5.53 5.04 12.37
N GLU A 180 -5.09 3.88 11.84
CA GLU A 180 -3.82 3.25 12.24
C GLU A 180 -3.17 2.41 11.11
N GLU A 181 -3.48 2.73 9.84
CA GLU A 181 -2.91 2.04 8.67
C GLU A 181 -1.39 2.16 8.64
N GLU A 182 -0.88 3.35 8.89
CA GLU A 182 0.53 3.70 8.84
C GLU A 182 1.41 3.01 9.92
N SER A 183 0.76 2.38 10.89
CA SER A 183 1.40 1.47 11.85
C SER A 183 1.19 -0.02 11.50
N GLY A 184 0.68 -0.33 10.31
CA GLY A 184 0.43 -1.67 9.79
C GLY A 184 -0.91 -2.27 10.19
N SER A 185 -1.92 -1.45 10.45
CA SER A 185 -3.31 -1.86 10.74
C SER A 185 -3.45 -2.91 11.85
N PRO A 186 -2.82 -2.75 13.01
CA PRO A 186 -2.74 -3.81 14.03
C PRO A 186 -4.10 -4.25 14.57
N ASN A 187 -5.11 -3.40 14.50
CA ASN A 187 -6.44 -3.67 15.01
C ASN A 187 -7.53 -3.77 13.94
N LEU A 188 -7.23 -3.57 12.66
CA LEU A 188 -8.21 -3.62 11.56
C LEU A 188 -9.04 -4.90 11.59
N GLY A 189 -8.41 -6.07 11.70
CA GLY A 189 -9.12 -7.35 11.78
C GLY A 189 -10.01 -7.50 13.01
N ARG A 190 -9.71 -6.82 14.13
CA ARG A 190 -10.60 -6.78 15.31
C ARG A 190 -11.85 -5.96 15.02
N TYR A 191 -11.68 -4.79 14.38
CA TYR A 191 -12.79 -3.94 13.95
C TYR A 191 -13.67 -4.66 12.93
N MET A 192 -13.09 -5.26 11.89
CA MET A 192 -13.84 -5.97 10.85
C MET A 192 -14.65 -7.13 11.41
N LYS A 193 -14.08 -7.94 12.33
CA LYS A 193 -14.80 -9.01 13.02
C LYS A 193 -15.94 -8.50 13.90
N HIS A 194 -15.71 -7.39 14.60
CA HIS A 194 -16.73 -6.74 15.45
C HIS A 194 -17.89 -6.15 14.62
N LEU A 195 -17.59 -5.66 13.43
CA LEU A 195 -18.50 -4.90 12.58
C LEU A 195 -18.96 -5.67 11.33
N THR A 196 -18.69 -6.97 11.22
CA THR A 196 -18.93 -7.78 10.01
C THR A 196 -20.31 -7.58 9.42
N SER A 197 -21.38 -7.56 10.25
CA SER A 197 -22.75 -7.37 9.77
C SER A 197 -23.05 -5.98 9.21
N ARG A 198 -22.22 -4.99 9.54
CA ARG A 198 -22.34 -3.59 9.09
C ARG A 198 -21.45 -3.29 7.90
N LEU A 199 -20.43 -4.12 7.65
CA LEU A 199 -19.44 -3.98 6.58
C LEU A 199 -19.77 -4.91 5.39
N THR A 200 -21.04 -5.26 5.19
CA THR A 200 -21.47 -6.09 4.06
C THR A 200 -21.51 -5.26 2.78
N ALA A 201 -20.73 -5.66 1.78
CA ALA A 201 -20.65 -5.05 0.47
C ALA A 201 -20.42 -6.11 -0.62
N ASP A 202 -20.82 -5.82 -1.85
CA ASP A 202 -20.58 -6.70 -3.01
C ASP A 202 -19.13 -6.67 -3.48
N ALA A 203 -18.44 -5.54 -3.26
CA ALA A 203 -17.02 -5.36 -3.51
C ALA A 203 -16.48 -4.20 -2.66
N TRP A 204 -15.17 -4.20 -2.38
CA TRP A 204 -14.48 -3.12 -1.68
C TRP A 204 -13.55 -2.36 -2.62
N LEU A 205 -13.56 -1.04 -2.50
CA LEU A 205 -12.69 -0.11 -3.22
C LEU A 205 -11.75 0.55 -2.21
N LEU A 206 -10.47 0.38 -2.44
CA LEU A 206 -9.42 1.01 -1.64
C LEU A 206 -8.83 2.16 -2.47
N CYS A 207 -8.78 3.34 -1.88
CA CYS A 207 -8.33 4.53 -2.59
C CYS A 207 -6.98 4.98 -2.03
N ASP A 208 -6.00 4.11 -2.09
CA ASP A 208 -4.66 4.36 -1.57
C ASP A 208 -3.60 4.15 -2.66
N GLY A 209 -2.47 4.84 -2.51
CA GLY A 209 -1.32 4.74 -3.40
C GLY A 209 -1.32 5.71 -4.59
N PRO A 210 -0.17 5.76 -5.30
CA PRO A 210 0.01 6.67 -6.42
C PRO A 210 -0.51 6.12 -7.74
N VAL A 211 -0.83 7.01 -8.69
CA VAL A 211 -1.03 6.66 -10.10
C VAL A 211 0.30 6.21 -10.73
N HIS A 212 0.20 5.64 -11.94
CA HIS A 212 1.38 5.15 -12.68
C HIS A 212 2.43 6.28 -12.90
N PRO A 213 3.75 5.96 -12.89
CA PRO A 213 4.81 6.95 -13.12
C PRO A 213 4.68 7.77 -14.41
N THR A 214 4.03 7.24 -15.43
CA THR A 214 3.71 7.99 -16.67
C THR A 214 2.58 9.02 -16.49
N ARG A 215 2.05 9.20 -15.28
CA ARG A 215 0.90 10.03 -14.91
C ARG A 215 -0.45 9.53 -15.42
N VAL A 216 -0.48 8.35 -16.03
CA VAL A 216 -1.72 7.68 -16.43
C VAL A 216 -2.36 7.09 -15.17
N PRO A 217 -3.68 7.23 -14.97
CA PRO A 217 -4.39 6.54 -13.90
C PRO A 217 -4.19 5.03 -13.97
N GLN A 218 -4.20 4.39 -12.81
CA GLN A 218 -4.07 2.94 -12.73
C GLN A 218 -5.12 2.33 -11.82
N VAL A 219 -5.38 1.06 -12.01
CA VAL A 219 -6.19 0.21 -11.15
C VAL A 219 -5.38 -1.03 -10.83
N ALA A 220 -5.31 -1.40 -9.55
CA ALA A 220 -4.67 -2.66 -9.17
C ALA A 220 -5.71 -3.63 -8.60
N PHE A 221 -5.56 -4.90 -9.00
CA PHE A 221 -6.46 -5.98 -8.66
C PHE A 221 -5.86 -6.96 -7.65
N GLY A 222 -4.78 -6.55 -7.00
CA GLY A 222 -4.12 -7.32 -5.97
C GLY A 222 -2.98 -6.53 -5.32
N VAL A 223 -2.51 -7.06 -4.21
CA VAL A 223 -1.33 -6.61 -3.46
C VAL A 223 -0.49 -7.80 -3.05
N ARG A 224 0.79 -7.56 -2.86
CA ARG A 224 1.70 -8.57 -2.35
C ARG A 224 1.46 -8.79 -0.86
N GLY A 225 1.63 -10.04 -0.44
CA GLY A 225 1.75 -10.38 0.96
C GLY A 225 3.15 -10.14 1.50
N TYR A 226 3.32 -10.51 2.75
CA TYR A 226 4.57 -10.34 3.47
C TYR A 226 4.75 -11.46 4.49
N CYS A 227 5.98 -11.95 4.64
CA CYS A 227 6.47 -12.57 5.85
C CYS A 227 7.95 -12.24 6.02
N GLY A 228 8.50 -12.49 7.20
CA GLY A 228 9.88 -12.19 7.46
C GLY A 228 10.50 -13.06 8.53
N PHE A 229 11.79 -12.94 8.70
CA PHE A 229 12.49 -13.62 9.78
C PHE A 229 13.79 -12.90 10.16
N GLU A 230 14.20 -13.14 11.40
CA GLU A 230 15.57 -12.93 11.83
C GLU A 230 16.24 -14.28 12.07
N LEU A 231 17.45 -14.43 11.54
CA LEU A 231 18.25 -15.65 11.65
C LEU A 231 19.60 -15.32 12.26
N THR A 232 19.88 -15.92 13.42
CA THR A 232 21.16 -15.79 14.11
C THR A 232 21.91 -17.11 14.08
N PHE A 233 23.13 -17.09 13.57
CA PHE A 233 24.08 -18.20 13.62
C PHE A 233 25.01 -18.03 14.81
N TYR A 234 25.25 -19.09 15.54
CA TYR A 234 26.08 -19.09 16.74
C TYR A 234 27.41 -19.76 16.52
N GLY A 235 28.48 -19.06 16.89
CA GLY A 235 29.85 -19.54 16.99
C GLY A 235 30.25 -19.82 18.43
N PRO A 236 31.49 -19.45 18.83
CA PRO A 236 31.95 -19.63 20.21
C PRO A 236 31.13 -18.77 21.19
N GLU A 237 31.10 -19.16 22.48
CA GLU A 237 30.32 -18.44 23.52
C GLU A 237 30.75 -16.96 23.71
N ARG A 238 31.93 -16.59 23.24
CA ARG A 238 32.48 -15.24 23.26
C ARG A 238 33.38 -15.01 22.05
N GLU A 239 33.66 -13.79 21.72
CA GLU A 239 34.66 -13.43 20.71
C GLU A 239 36.03 -14.02 21.06
N LEU A 240 36.71 -14.57 20.07
CA LEU A 240 38.02 -15.18 20.22
C LEU A 240 39.04 -14.51 19.31
N HIS A 241 40.30 -14.43 19.76
CA HIS A 241 41.39 -13.88 18.97
C HIS A 241 41.61 -14.70 17.68
N SER A 242 41.42 -14.07 16.50
CA SER A 242 41.43 -14.78 15.21
C SER A 242 42.80 -15.38 14.87
N GLY A 243 43.91 -14.77 15.32
CA GLY A 243 45.27 -15.30 15.16
C GLY A 243 45.53 -16.60 15.92
N HIS A 244 44.80 -16.85 17.00
CA HIS A 244 44.93 -18.09 17.79
C HIS A 244 43.92 -19.16 17.40
N TYR A 245 42.72 -18.74 17.02
CA TYR A 245 41.57 -19.66 16.87
C TYR A 245 40.97 -19.66 15.47
N GLY A 246 41.44 -18.80 14.55
CA GLY A 246 41.06 -18.85 13.14
C GLY A 246 41.39 -20.18 12.50
N ASN A 247 40.60 -20.61 11.49
CA ASN A 247 40.67 -21.92 10.83
C ASN A 247 40.38 -23.13 11.72
N TRP A 248 40.13 -22.93 13.02
CA TRP A 248 39.80 -24.01 13.96
C TRP A 248 38.42 -23.86 14.56
N VAL A 249 38.05 -22.64 14.99
CA VAL A 249 36.71 -22.36 15.51
C VAL A 249 35.78 -21.92 14.35
N PRO A 250 34.56 -22.45 14.27
CA PRO A 250 33.58 -22.00 13.30
C PRO A 250 33.36 -20.47 13.38
N ASN A 251 33.29 -19.82 12.22
CA ASN A 251 33.03 -18.40 12.15
C ASN A 251 31.58 -18.17 11.68
N PRO A 252 30.67 -17.73 12.56
CA PRO A 252 29.26 -17.58 12.24
C PRO A 252 29.00 -16.54 11.13
N ALA A 253 29.89 -15.54 10.95
CA ALA A 253 29.78 -14.59 9.86
C ALA A 253 29.99 -15.24 8.49
N MET A 254 30.93 -16.18 8.38
CA MET A 254 31.18 -16.94 7.15
C MET A 254 30.06 -17.93 6.85
N GLU A 255 29.53 -18.58 7.90
CA GLU A 255 28.42 -19.53 7.77
C GLU A 255 27.14 -18.80 7.32
N LEU A 256 26.82 -17.65 7.93
CA LEU A 256 25.70 -16.80 7.54
C LEU A 256 25.84 -16.32 6.09
N ALA A 257 27.00 -15.79 5.72
CA ALA A 257 27.24 -15.32 4.35
C ALA A 257 27.07 -16.45 3.32
N SER A 258 27.58 -17.65 3.63
CA SER A 258 27.42 -18.85 2.78
C SER A 258 25.96 -19.29 2.66
N PHE A 259 25.21 -19.27 3.76
CA PHE A 259 23.80 -19.63 3.73
C PHE A 259 22.99 -18.67 2.87
N ILE A 260 23.14 -17.35 3.09
CA ILE A 260 22.40 -16.33 2.32
C ILE A 260 22.79 -16.35 0.84
N ALA A 261 24.09 -16.45 0.53
CA ALA A 261 24.54 -16.58 -0.86
C ALA A 261 23.99 -17.86 -1.53
N GLY A 262 23.75 -18.93 -0.77
CA GLY A 262 23.12 -20.13 -1.27
C GLY A 262 21.60 -20.06 -1.44
N CYS A 263 20.94 -19.00 -0.95
CA CYS A 263 19.49 -18.84 -1.10
C CYS A 263 19.05 -18.27 -2.47
N LYS A 264 19.99 -17.69 -3.23
CA LYS A 264 19.77 -17.25 -4.62
C LYS A 264 20.91 -17.75 -5.50
N ASP A 265 20.62 -17.96 -6.78
CA ASP A 265 21.64 -18.25 -7.79
C ASP A 265 22.17 -16.97 -8.44
N ASP A 266 23.12 -17.13 -9.36
CA ASP A 266 23.75 -16.01 -10.08
C ASP A 266 22.78 -15.25 -11.01
N THR A 267 21.57 -15.76 -11.23
CA THR A 267 20.50 -15.12 -12.00
C THR A 267 19.49 -14.38 -11.10
N GLY A 268 19.70 -14.37 -9.77
CA GLY A 268 18.79 -13.78 -8.79
C GLY A 268 17.56 -14.64 -8.45
N THR A 269 17.47 -15.87 -8.98
CA THR A 269 16.38 -16.80 -8.68
C THR A 269 16.59 -17.43 -7.30
N VAL A 270 15.55 -17.51 -6.48
CA VAL A 270 15.60 -18.14 -5.16
C VAL A 270 15.72 -19.65 -5.32
N THR A 271 16.72 -20.25 -4.64
CA THR A 271 17.08 -21.68 -4.73
C THR A 271 16.61 -22.50 -3.53
N ILE A 272 15.73 -21.95 -2.70
CA ILE A 272 15.08 -22.68 -1.63
C ILE A 272 14.06 -23.63 -2.25
N ASP A 273 14.19 -24.93 -1.99
CA ASP A 273 13.30 -25.94 -2.57
C ASP A 273 11.83 -25.63 -2.22
N GLY A 274 10.96 -25.65 -3.20
CA GLY A 274 9.53 -25.37 -3.03
C GLY A 274 9.15 -23.88 -2.96
N PHE A 275 10.12 -22.95 -3.06
CA PHE A 275 9.87 -21.51 -2.87
C PHE A 275 8.81 -20.91 -3.80
N TYR A 276 8.62 -21.48 -4.99
CA TYR A 276 7.66 -21.02 -5.99
C TYR A 276 6.48 -21.98 -6.20
N ASP A 277 6.40 -23.09 -5.46
CA ASP A 277 5.45 -24.18 -5.76
C ASP A 277 3.99 -23.80 -5.49
N ASP A 278 3.73 -22.94 -4.51
CA ASP A 278 2.40 -22.48 -4.15
C ASP A 278 1.98 -21.22 -4.93
N THR A 279 2.92 -20.57 -5.64
CA THR A 279 2.64 -19.33 -6.37
C THR A 279 1.64 -19.58 -7.50
N GLU A 280 0.55 -18.82 -7.51
CA GLU A 280 -0.43 -18.91 -8.59
C GLU A 280 0.17 -18.52 -9.94
N PRO A 281 -0.09 -19.28 -11.00
CA PRO A 281 0.43 -18.98 -12.32
C PRO A 281 -0.15 -17.67 -12.88
N ILE A 282 0.64 -16.98 -13.70
CA ILE A 282 0.19 -15.81 -14.45
C ILE A 282 -0.83 -16.28 -15.49
N THR A 283 -2.07 -15.81 -15.40
CA THR A 283 -3.14 -16.14 -16.35
C THR A 283 -2.95 -15.43 -17.69
N ALA A 284 -3.71 -15.82 -18.70
CA ALA A 284 -3.72 -15.12 -20.00
C ALA A 284 -4.21 -13.66 -19.86
N ALA A 285 -5.15 -13.40 -18.95
CA ALA A 285 -5.64 -12.07 -18.67
C ALA A 285 -4.57 -11.21 -17.98
N ASP A 286 -3.88 -11.75 -16.97
CA ASP A 286 -2.74 -11.08 -16.32
C ASP A 286 -1.63 -10.76 -17.33
N ARG A 287 -1.27 -11.72 -18.18
CA ARG A 287 -0.26 -11.52 -19.23
C ARG A 287 -0.65 -10.41 -20.19
N SER A 288 -1.91 -10.40 -20.64
CA SER A 288 -2.41 -9.34 -21.53
C SER A 288 -2.35 -7.96 -20.87
N ALA A 289 -2.64 -7.88 -19.57
CA ALA A 289 -2.53 -6.64 -18.82
C ALA A 289 -1.07 -6.19 -18.69
N ILE A 290 -0.16 -7.09 -18.30
CA ILE A 290 1.27 -6.81 -18.16
C ILE A 290 1.88 -6.34 -19.49
N ASP A 291 1.58 -7.03 -20.59
CA ASP A 291 2.11 -6.70 -21.93
C ASP A 291 1.58 -5.35 -22.46
N ALA A 292 0.46 -4.87 -21.91
CA ALA A 292 -0.11 -3.57 -22.24
C ALA A 292 0.45 -2.41 -21.39
N LEU A 293 1.26 -2.69 -20.38
CA LEU A 293 1.85 -1.65 -19.51
C LEU A 293 2.83 -0.77 -20.28
N PRO A 294 2.83 0.54 -20.04
CA PRO A 294 3.90 1.41 -20.54
C PRO A 294 5.26 0.96 -19.97
N PRO A 295 6.32 0.88 -20.81
CA PRO A 295 7.66 0.55 -20.31
C PRO A 295 8.16 1.65 -19.36
N VAL A 296 8.64 1.25 -18.18
CA VAL A 296 9.12 2.16 -17.14
C VAL A 296 10.52 1.82 -16.66
N GLU A 297 11.08 0.69 -17.08
CA GLU A 297 12.32 0.12 -16.55
C GLU A 297 13.50 1.07 -16.69
N ASP A 298 13.75 1.61 -17.89
CA ASP A 298 14.86 2.54 -18.15
C ASP A 298 14.73 3.82 -17.31
N ARG A 299 13.50 4.30 -17.17
CA ARG A 299 13.20 5.49 -16.35
C ARG A 299 13.43 5.21 -14.87
N LEU A 300 12.89 4.10 -14.34
CA LEU A 300 13.09 3.69 -12.95
C LEU A 300 14.55 3.43 -12.65
N GLN A 301 15.29 2.78 -13.56
CA GLN A 301 16.73 2.55 -13.39
C GLN A 301 17.50 3.87 -13.30
N ALA A 302 17.18 4.84 -14.14
CA ALA A 302 17.82 6.16 -14.10
C ALA A 302 17.44 6.95 -12.84
N GLU A 303 16.18 6.93 -12.43
CA GLU A 303 15.66 7.65 -11.26
C GLU A 303 16.22 7.06 -9.96
N LEU A 304 16.25 5.71 -9.85
CA LEU A 304 16.73 4.99 -8.67
C LEU A 304 18.26 4.83 -8.62
N GLY A 305 18.96 5.13 -9.72
CA GLY A 305 20.42 5.21 -9.74
C GLY A 305 21.17 3.87 -9.62
N PHE A 306 20.65 2.80 -10.27
CA PHE A 306 21.32 1.50 -10.26
C PHE A 306 21.67 1.00 -11.68
N GLY A 307 22.66 0.08 -11.78
CA GLY A 307 23.28 -0.31 -13.05
C GLY A 307 22.51 -1.32 -13.89
N GLY A 308 21.50 -1.98 -13.32
CA GLY A 308 20.68 -3.00 -14.00
C GLY A 308 19.86 -3.81 -12.98
N PRO A 309 18.81 -4.52 -13.41
CA PRO A 309 17.95 -5.32 -12.54
C PRO A 309 18.74 -6.50 -11.92
N GLU A 310 18.29 -6.99 -10.77
CA GLU A 310 18.87 -8.14 -10.08
C GLU A 310 18.77 -9.42 -10.94
N VAL A 311 17.72 -9.54 -11.72
CA VAL A 311 17.49 -10.68 -12.62
C VAL A 311 17.49 -10.20 -14.05
N ASP A 312 18.37 -10.74 -14.86
CA ASP A 312 18.44 -10.42 -16.28
C ASP A 312 17.16 -10.86 -17.02
N GLY A 313 16.65 -9.95 -17.83
CA GLY A 313 15.43 -10.17 -18.62
C GLY A 313 14.16 -10.23 -17.80
N GLY A 314 13.04 -9.97 -18.44
CA GLY A 314 11.73 -9.85 -17.85
C GLY A 314 11.40 -8.42 -17.40
N LEU A 315 10.14 -8.08 -17.51
CA LEU A 315 9.63 -6.76 -17.14
C LEU A 315 9.51 -6.64 -15.61
N TYR A 316 9.63 -5.42 -15.09
CA TYR A 316 9.40 -5.15 -13.68
C TYR A 316 8.07 -5.71 -13.16
N PRO A 317 6.93 -5.57 -13.88
CA PRO A 317 5.66 -6.16 -13.45
C PRO A 317 5.67 -7.69 -13.34
N ASP A 318 6.45 -8.39 -14.16
CA ASP A 318 6.60 -9.86 -14.04
C ASP A 318 7.20 -10.26 -12.70
N ARG A 319 8.11 -9.44 -12.17
CA ARG A 319 8.76 -9.68 -10.88
C ARG A 319 7.84 -9.48 -9.70
N LEU A 320 6.85 -8.60 -9.84
CA LEU A 320 5.83 -8.40 -8.81
C LEU A 320 4.89 -9.60 -8.66
N MET A 321 4.76 -10.42 -9.71
CA MET A 321 3.93 -11.63 -9.71
C MET A 321 4.60 -12.85 -9.05
N LEU A 322 5.85 -12.71 -8.61
CA LEU A 322 6.63 -13.77 -7.96
C LEU A 322 7.01 -13.38 -6.53
N PRO A 323 7.15 -14.34 -5.61
CA PRO A 323 7.70 -14.06 -4.29
C PRO A 323 9.15 -13.58 -4.40
N SER A 324 9.55 -12.69 -3.49
CA SER A 324 10.92 -12.16 -3.44
C SER A 324 11.57 -12.48 -2.10
N PHE A 325 12.88 -12.67 -2.11
CA PHE A 325 13.69 -12.87 -0.92
C PHE A 325 14.68 -11.71 -0.81
N ASN A 326 14.52 -10.85 0.20
CA ASN A 326 15.30 -9.63 0.35
C ASN A 326 15.99 -9.57 1.72
N VAL A 327 17.28 -9.30 1.71
CA VAL A 327 18.06 -9.07 2.94
C VAL A 327 17.95 -7.61 3.37
N ARG A 328 17.25 -7.36 4.47
CA ARG A 328 17.10 -6.01 5.05
C ARG A 328 18.32 -5.51 5.78
N GLY A 329 19.09 -6.43 6.36
CA GLY A 329 20.30 -6.11 7.11
C GLY A 329 21.06 -7.33 7.56
N MET A 330 22.37 -7.18 7.74
CA MET A 330 23.28 -8.21 8.27
C MET A 330 24.21 -7.59 9.31
N SER A 331 24.50 -8.33 10.38
CA SER A 331 25.38 -7.91 11.46
C SER A 331 26.28 -9.06 11.94
N ALA A 332 27.60 -8.80 12.00
CA ALA A 332 28.57 -9.73 12.58
C ALA A 332 29.87 -8.99 12.93
N GLY A 333 30.26 -8.99 14.22
CA GLY A 333 31.44 -8.28 14.69
C GLY A 333 31.38 -6.76 14.39
N ALA A 334 32.54 -6.14 14.19
CA ALA A 334 32.63 -4.71 13.89
C ALA A 334 33.53 -4.46 12.67
N VAL A 335 33.25 -3.35 11.94
CA VAL A 335 33.99 -2.94 10.74
C VAL A 335 34.57 -1.53 10.89
N GLY A 336 35.44 -1.11 9.96
CA GLY A 336 36.07 0.19 9.94
C GLY A 336 37.01 0.39 11.13
N GLN A 337 36.95 1.56 11.78
CA GLN A 337 37.85 1.89 12.91
C GLN A 337 37.61 1.06 14.18
N ASN A 338 36.42 0.41 14.28
CA ASN A 338 36.08 -0.47 15.39
C ASN A 338 36.40 -1.94 15.13
N ALA A 339 36.95 -2.28 13.96
CA ALA A 339 37.31 -3.64 13.62
C ALA A 339 38.39 -4.20 14.57
N ARG A 340 38.19 -5.45 14.99
CA ARG A 340 39.09 -6.19 15.87
C ARG A 340 39.48 -7.52 15.23
N ASN A 341 40.66 -8.05 15.58
CA ASN A 341 41.10 -9.36 15.10
C ASN A 341 40.41 -10.50 15.89
N VAL A 342 39.12 -10.70 15.66
CA VAL A 342 38.32 -11.67 16.40
C VAL A 342 37.54 -12.60 15.45
N VAL A 343 37.23 -13.81 15.93
CA VAL A 343 36.12 -14.63 15.45
C VAL A 343 34.91 -14.21 16.23
N PRO A 344 33.83 -13.71 15.63
CA PRO A 344 32.64 -13.24 16.34
C PRO A 344 31.91 -14.41 17.02
N ALA A 345 31.14 -14.11 18.07
CA ALA A 345 30.35 -15.09 18.79
C ALA A 345 29.04 -15.45 18.08
N GLU A 346 28.53 -14.54 17.27
CA GLU A 346 27.28 -14.68 16.53
C GLU A 346 27.27 -13.81 15.26
N ALA A 347 26.35 -14.13 14.36
CA ALA A 347 26.04 -13.33 13.18
C ALA A 347 24.55 -13.41 12.91
N THR A 348 23.94 -12.25 12.61
CA THR A 348 22.48 -12.12 12.42
C THR A 348 22.14 -11.51 11.07
N VAL A 349 21.09 -12.00 10.44
CA VAL A 349 20.47 -11.42 9.25
C VAL A 349 18.98 -11.19 9.50
N SER A 350 18.46 -10.11 8.96
CA SER A 350 17.03 -9.83 8.87
C SER A 350 16.59 -9.91 7.42
N VAL A 351 15.56 -10.70 7.15
CA VAL A 351 15.05 -10.97 5.79
C VAL A 351 13.57 -10.66 5.72
N ASP A 352 13.13 -10.04 4.64
CA ASP A 352 11.73 -10.02 4.23
C ASP A 352 11.49 -10.85 2.97
N ILE A 353 10.32 -11.48 2.94
CA ILE A 353 9.81 -12.22 1.80
C ILE A 353 8.50 -11.55 1.39
N ARG A 354 8.47 -10.96 0.20
CA ARG A 354 7.22 -10.50 -0.39
C ARG A 354 6.55 -11.68 -1.05
N LEU A 355 5.28 -11.90 -0.73
CA LEU A 355 4.49 -13.04 -1.18
C LEU A 355 3.67 -12.68 -2.42
N ALA A 356 3.55 -13.59 -3.36
CA ALA A 356 2.61 -13.52 -4.46
C ALA A 356 1.31 -14.26 -4.11
N ALA A 357 0.30 -14.15 -4.97
CA ALA A 357 -0.96 -14.89 -4.79
C ALA A 357 -0.68 -16.40 -4.76
N GLY A 358 -1.35 -17.11 -3.86
CA GLY A 358 -1.16 -18.53 -3.58
C GLY A 358 -0.18 -18.81 -2.45
N ASP A 359 0.86 -17.98 -2.28
CA ASP A 359 1.89 -18.19 -1.26
C ASP A 359 1.31 -18.12 0.17
N VAL A 360 1.75 -19.02 1.01
CA VAL A 360 1.32 -19.13 2.42
C VAL A 360 2.45 -18.70 3.35
N PRO A 361 2.29 -17.64 4.17
CA PRO A 361 3.38 -17.07 4.98
C PRO A 361 4.14 -18.09 5.82
N HIS A 362 3.42 -18.97 6.56
CA HIS A 362 4.07 -19.95 7.40
C HIS A 362 4.76 -21.05 6.62
N HIS A 363 4.22 -21.44 5.47
CA HIS A 363 4.86 -22.42 4.62
C HIS A 363 6.20 -21.88 4.10
N MET A 364 6.25 -20.62 3.66
CA MET A 364 7.52 -19.99 3.25
C MET A 364 8.58 -19.98 4.34
N LEU A 365 8.17 -19.73 5.59
CA LEU A 365 9.07 -19.79 6.75
C LEU A 365 9.49 -21.22 7.09
N ASP A 366 8.62 -22.22 6.88
CA ASP A 366 8.94 -23.64 7.03
C ASP A 366 9.97 -24.10 5.98
N LEU A 367 9.89 -23.59 4.73
CA LEU A 367 10.89 -23.87 3.69
C LEU A 367 12.27 -23.32 4.07
N VAL A 368 12.34 -22.13 4.66
CA VAL A 368 13.59 -21.56 5.17
C VAL A 368 14.18 -22.42 6.29
N GLU A 369 13.36 -22.87 7.25
CA GLU A 369 13.79 -23.78 8.34
C GLU A 369 14.22 -25.13 7.80
N ALA A 370 13.49 -25.71 6.86
CA ALA A 370 13.84 -26.97 6.21
C ALA A 370 15.21 -26.88 5.50
N ARG A 371 15.48 -25.74 4.84
CA ARG A 371 16.79 -25.51 4.23
C ARG A 371 17.91 -25.42 5.26
N LEU A 372 17.71 -24.75 6.39
CA LEU A 372 18.68 -24.74 7.50
C LEU A 372 18.95 -26.13 7.99
N MET A 373 17.90 -26.93 8.24
CA MET A 373 18.03 -28.31 8.71
C MET A 373 18.76 -29.21 7.68
N SER A 374 18.50 -29.03 6.38
CA SER A 374 19.19 -29.77 5.31
C SER A 374 20.68 -29.46 5.24
N HIS A 375 21.12 -28.29 5.73
CA HIS A 375 22.53 -27.91 5.89
C HIS A 375 23.11 -28.36 7.23
N GLY A 376 22.35 -29.11 8.04
CA GLY A 376 22.80 -29.72 9.30
C GLY A 376 22.69 -28.79 10.52
N TYR A 377 21.96 -27.68 10.41
CA TYR A 377 21.71 -26.81 11.57
C TYR A 377 20.66 -27.38 12.50
N GLU A 378 20.94 -27.30 13.79
CA GLU A 378 19.91 -27.34 14.84
C GLU A 378 19.29 -25.97 14.91
N VAL A 379 17.95 -25.88 14.71
CA VAL A 379 17.22 -24.63 14.65
C VAL A 379 16.37 -24.42 15.88
N LEU A 380 16.62 -23.34 16.61
CA LEU A 380 15.87 -22.95 17.80
C LEU A 380 15.00 -21.71 17.53
N ASN A 381 13.92 -21.58 18.28
CA ASN A 381 13.08 -20.37 18.28
C ASN A 381 13.35 -19.46 19.51
N ARG A 382 14.42 -19.73 20.25
CA ARG A 382 14.86 -19.01 21.45
C ARG A 382 16.38 -18.93 21.51
N GLU A 383 16.89 -18.18 22.47
CA GLU A 383 18.33 -18.18 22.74
C GLU A 383 18.83 -19.55 23.16
N PRO A 384 19.97 -20.03 22.63
CA PRO A 384 20.56 -21.28 23.01
C PRO A 384 21.18 -21.20 24.41
N THR A 385 21.11 -22.31 25.12
CA THR A 385 21.85 -22.50 26.36
C THR A 385 23.34 -22.74 26.07
N GLY A 386 24.20 -22.56 27.07
CA GLY A 386 25.62 -22.87 26.94
C GLY A 386 25.90 -24.37 26.65
N GLU A 387 25.02 -25.27 27.08
CA GLU A 387 25.10 -26.71 26.77
C GLU A 387 24.77 -26.96 25.29
N GLU A 388 23.72 -26.36 24.75
CA GLU A 388 23.36 -26.45 23.32
C GLU A 388 24.48 -25.91 22.44
N ARG A 389 25.07 -24.75 22.76
CA ARG A 389 26.22 -24.19 22.03
C ARG A 389 27.45 -25.15 21.99
N ARG A 390 27.64 -25.99 23.02
CA ARG A 390 28.71 -26.96 23.04
C ARG A 390 28.35 -28.30 22.36
N SER A 391 27.06 -28.58 22.27
CA SER A 391 26.56 -29.85 21.72
C SER A 391 26.41 -29.82 20.20
N TYR A 392 26.05 -28.68 19.64
CA TYR A 392 25.78 -28.58 18.21
C TYR A 392 26.87 -27.72 17.51
N ARG A 393 27.46 -28.28 16.45
CA ARG A 393 28.42 -27.58 15.62
C ARG A 393 27.75 -26.46 14.81
N TYR A 394 26.57 -26.74 14.27
CA TYR A 394 25.76 -25.84 13.48
C TYR A 394 24.49 -25.54 14.28
N LEU A 395 24.42 -24.33 14.80
CA LEU A 395 23.33 -23.91 15.67
C LEU A 395 22.81 -22.55 15.21
N ALA A 396 21.50 -22.48 15.02
CA ALA A 396 20.84 -21.26 14.57
C ALA A 396 19.59 -20.97 15.42
N LYS A 397 19.27 -19.68 15.57
CA LYS A 397 17.97 -19.22 16.06
C LYS A 397 17.21 -18.59 14.91
N LEU A 398 15.99 -19.08 14.68
CA LEU A 398 15.06 -18.51 13.69
C LEU A 398 13.90 -17.85 14.44
N THR A 399 13.81 -16.52 14.36
CA THR A 399 12.68 -15.74 14.86
C THR A 399 11.78 -15.43 13.67
N ARG A 400 10.55 -15.93 13.67
CA ARG A 400 9.61 -15.81 12.57
C ARG A 400 8.71 -14.60 12.74
N ASP A 401 8.48 -13.86 11.67
CA ASP A 401 7.43 -12.87 11.52
C ASP A 401 6.41 -13.44 10.52
N ALA A 402 5.26 -13.84 11.02
CA ALA A 402 4.28 -14.58 10.23
C ALA A 402 3.61 -13.75 9.13
N GLY A 403 3.61 -12.42 9.27
CA GLY A 403 3.08 -11.53 8.25
C GLY A 403 1.64 -11.84 7.83
N TYR A 404 1.37 -11.71 6.51
CA TYR A 404 0.04 -11.90 5.92
C TYR A 404 0.12 -12.29 4.44
N ARG A 405 -0.99 -12.87 3.93
CA ARG A 405 -1.09 -13.32 2.54
C ARG A 405 -1.19 -12.17 1.55
N ALA A 406 -0.84 -12.45 0.30
CA ALA A 406 -1.24 -11.64 -0.84
C ALA A 406 -2.76 -11.73 -1.05
N ALA A 407 -3.36 -10.68 -1.60
CA ALA A 407 -4.74 -10.67 -2.07
C ALA A 407 -4.76 -10.34 -3.57
N ARG A 408 -5.51 -11.08 -4.37
CA ARG A 408 -5.64 -10.83 -5.80
C ARG A 408 -6.98 -11.33 -6.32
N ILE A 409 -7.69 -10.49 -7.09
CA ILE A 409 -8.85 -10.92 -7.85
C ILE A 409 -8.49 -11.15 -9.31
N PRO A 410 -9.19 -12.06 -10.01
CA PRO A 410 -8.96 -12.30 -11.44
C PRO A 410 -9.19 -11.06 -12.29
N MET A 411 -8.29 -10.81 -13.24
CA MET A 411 -8.37 -9.67 -14.17
C MET A 411 -9.57 -9.74 -15.13
N ASP A 412 -10.16 -10.91 -15.30
CA ASP A 412 -11.38 -11.17 -16.09
C ASP A 412 -12.64 -11.30 -15.23
N SER A 413 -12.58 -10.88 -13.97
CA SER A 413 -13.76 -10.83 -13.10
C SER A 413 -14.70 -9.68 -13.48
N PRO A 414 -16.02 -9.79 -13.18
CA PRO A 414 -16.97 -8.70 -13.42
C PRO A 414 -16.58 -7.38 -12.76
N LEU A 415 -15.96 -7.44 -11.58
CA LEU A 415 -15.48 -6.25 -10.87
C LEU A 415 -14.32 -5.59 -11.67
N ALA A 416 -13.33 -6.38 -12.09
CA ALA A 416 -12.19 -5.87 -12.85
C ALA A 416 -12.63 -5.23 -14.17
N GLU A 417 -13.46 -5.92 -14.96
CA GLU A 417 -13.98 -5.38 -16.23
C GLU A 417 -14.78 -4.08 -16.02
N THR A 418 -15.63 -4.04 -15.00
CA THR A 418 -16.44 -2.85 -14.70
C THR A 418 -15.56 -1.66 -14.30
N LEU A 419 -14.61 -1.87 -13.37
CA LEU A 419 -13.73 -0.80 -12.89
C LEU A 419 -12.78 -0.28 -13.96
N LEU A 420 -12.22 -1.14 -14.82
CA LEU A 420 -11.44 -0.70 -15.97
C LEU A 420 -12.27 0.20 -16.89
N GLY A 421 -13.51 -0.19 -17.16
CA GLY A 421 -14.43 0.64 -17.96
C GLY A 421 -14.76 1.98 -17.29
N VAL A 422 -14.93 2.00 -15.98
CA VAL A 422 -15.16 3.24 -15.19
C VAL A 422 -13.96 4.17 -15.27
N CYS A 423 -12.76 3.64 -15.03
CA CYS A 423 -11.53 4.43 -15.03
C CYS A 423 -11.17 4.96 -16.42
N ASP A 424 -11.38 4.18 -17.50
CA ASP A 424 -11.25 4.67 -18.89
C ASP A 424 -12.19 5.85 -19.17
N VAL A 425 -13.42 5.78 -18.65
CA VAL A 425 -14.40 6.87 -18.82
C VAL A 425 -13.99 8.09 -18.00
N ALA A 426 -13.56 7.93 -16.76
CA ALA A 426 -13.18 9.02 -15.86
C ALA A 426 -11.93 9.75 -16.33
N SER A 427 -10.94 9.04 -16.86
CA SER A 427 -9.68 9.62 -17.36
C SER A 427 -9.80 10.16 -18.79
N ASN A 428 -10.84 9.78 -19.53
CA ASN A 428 -10.97 10.00 -20.97
C ASN A 428 -9.79 9.42 -21.78
N ASP A 429 -9.13 8.40 -21.24
CA ASP A 429 -8.01 7.66 -21.84
C ASP A 429 -7.97 6.25 -21.29
N LYS A 430 -7.11 5.40 -21.87
CA LYS A 430 -6.86 4.07 -21.30
C LYS A 430 -6.10 4.15 -19.98
N VAL A 431 -6.57 3.40 -19.01
CA VAL A 431 -5.88 3.28 -17.72
C VAL A 431 -4.90 2.11 -17.72
N VAL A 432 -3.95 2.18 -16.81
CA VAL A 432 -3.02 1.09 -16.53
C VAL A 432 -3.72 0.07 -15.63
N ALA A 433 -3.76 -1.18 -16.06
CA ALA A 433 -4.32 -2.28 -15.29
C ALA A 433 -3.19 -3.14 -14.69
N LEU A 434 -3.11 -3.20 -13.37
CA LEU A 434 -2.10 -3.98 -12.66
C LEU A 434 -2.73 -5.23 -12.05
N PRO A 435 -2.26 -6.45 -12.39
CA PRO A 435 -2.71 -7.66 -11.70
C PRO A 435 -2.36 -7.63 -10.21
N THR A 436 -1.23 -7.04 -9.84
CA THR A 436 -0.82 -6.83 -8.45
C THR A 436 -0.05 -5.52 -8.28
N PHE A 437 -0.24 -4.88 -7.13
CA PHE A 437 0.52 -3.71 -6.71
C PHE A 437 1.77 -4.13 -5.94
N GLY A 438 2.86 -3.37 -6.03
CA GLY A 438 4.12 -3.72 -5.40
C GLY A 438 4.13 -3.57 -3.87
N GLY A 439 3.28 -2.70 -3.34
CA GLY A 439 3.08 -2.51 -1.91
C GLY A 439 2.42 -3.71 -1.24
N SER A 440 2.49 -3.75 0.09
CA SER A 440 1.82 -4.75 0.90
C SER A 440 0.96 -4.03 1.92
N ILE A 441 -0.33 -4.18 1.79
CA ILE A 441 -1.35 -3.67 2.70
C ILE A 441 -2.12 -4.89 3.22
N PRO A 442 -2.67 -4.91 4.45
CA PRO A 442 -3.35 -6.09 5.02
C PRO A 442 -4.74 -6.36 4.40
N LEU A 443 -4.83 -6.31 3.07
CA LEU A 443 -6.07 -6.45 2.30
C LEU A 443 -6.65 -7.86 2.31
N TYR A 444 -5.83 -8.87 2.58
CA TYR A 444 -6.32 -10.25 2.78
C TYR A 444 -7.45 -10.33 3.81
N GLN A 445 -7.52 -9.39 4.77
CA GLN A 445 -8.57 -9.34 5.78
C GLN A 445 -9.96 -9.06 5.19
N PHE A 446 -10.04 -8.31 4.09
CA PHE A 446 -11.31 -8.07 3.40
C PHE A 446 -11.85 -9.37 2.78
N GLU A 447 -10.98 -10.15 2.17
CA GLU A 447 -11.36 -11.45 1.62
C GLU A 447 -11.67 -12.46 2.73
N GLU A 448 -10.79 -12.62 3.74
CA GLU A 448 -10.94 -13.63 4.78
C GLU A 448 -12.08 -13.34 5.77
N ILE A 449 -12.35 -12.07 6.11
CA ILE A 449 -13.33 -11.70 7.13
C ILE A 449 -14.65 -11.26 6.52
N LEU A 450 -14.61 -10.49 5.44
CA LEU A 450 -15.82 -9.93 4.80
C LEU A 450 -16.27 -10.75 3.58
N ASN A 451 -15.45 -11.69 3.11
CA ASN A 451 -15.72 -12.53 1.93
C ASN A 451 -16.14 -11.69 0.70
N ALA A 452 -15.47 -10.58 0.46
CA ALA A 452 -15.77 -9.67 -0.61
C ALA A 452 -14.51 -9.36 -1.45
N PRO A 453 -14.62 -9.33 -2.79
CA PRO A 453 -13.52 -8.95 -3.66
C PRO A 453 -13.17 -7.48 -3.47
N LEU A 454 -11.92 -7.13 -3.76
CA LEU A 454 -11.44 -5.77 -3.61
C LEU A 454 -10.60 -5.32 -4.81
N ALA A 455 -10.57 -4.00 -5.03
CA ALA A 455 -9.69 -3.37 -6.00
C ALA A 455 -9.11 -2.07 -5.43
N ILE A 456 -7.92 -1.71 -5.90
CA ILE A 456 -7.23 -0.49 -5.48
C ILE A 456 -7.35 0.54 -6.58
N LEU A 457 -7.79 1.74 -6.22
CA LEU A 457 -8.02 2.88 -7.11
C LEU A 457 -7.13 4.06 -6.69
N PRO A 458 -5.84 4.05 -7.06
CA PRO A 458 -4.92 5.11 -6.69
C PRO A 458 -5.32 6.46 -7.30
N ILE A 459 -5.21 7.53 -6.51
CA ILE A 459 -5.52 8.89 -6.94
C ILE A 459 -4.27 9.77 -6.92
N ALA A 460 -3.40 9.61 -5.92
CA ALA A 460 -2.25 10.46 -5.70
C ALA A 460 -1.25 10.47 -6.88
N ASN A 461 -0.50 11.55 -7.07
CA ASN A 461 0.57 11.58 -8.07
C ASN A 461 1.74 10.67 -7.64
N HIS A 462 2.45 10.08 -8.60
CA HIS A 462 3.56 9.14 -8.30
C HIS A 462 4.76 9.82 -7.62
N ASP A 463 4.94 11.13 -7.86
CA ASP A 463 6.00 11.96 -7.31
C ASP A 463 5.53 12.78 -6.08
N ASN A 464 4.73 12.15 -5.24
CA ASN A 464 4.03 12.77 -4.10
C ASN A 464 4.85 12.87 -2.81
N ASN A 465 6.01 12.22 -2.74
CA ASN A 465 6.85 12.12 -1.53
C ASN A 465 6.13 11.51 -0.32
N GLN A 466 5.20 10.56 -0.52
CA GLN A 466 4.61 9.85 0.62
C GLN A 466 5.69 9.27 1.54
N HIS A 467 5.44 9.23 2.85
CA HIS A 467 6.37 8.84 3.92
C HIS A 467 7.63 9.71 4.04
N ALA A 468 7.80 10.74 3.22
CA ALA A 468 8.95 11.65 3.23
C ALA A 468 8.52 13.11 3.53
N PRO A 469 9.47 14.02 3.80
CA PRO A 469 9.18 15.46 3.86
C PRO A 469 8.65 15.98 2.52
N ASP A 470 7.87 17.08 2.60
CA ASP A 470 7.27 17.74 1.44
C ASP A 470 6.32 16.82 0.65
N GLU A 471 5.58 15.97 1.36
CA GLU A 471 4.46 15.23 0.78
C GLU A 471 3.48 16.19 0.13
N ASN A 472 2.97 15.81 -1.06
CA ASN A 472 2.16 16.71 -1.85
C ASN A 472 1.18 16.01 -2.77
N LEU A 473 0.07 16.68 -3.05
CA LEU A 473 -0.89 16.28 -4.05
C LEU A 473 -0.91 17.26 -5.21
N ARG A 474 -0.79 16.78 -6.44
CA ARG A 474 -1.02 17.56 -7.66
C ARG A 474 -2.52 17.72 -7.87
N ILE A 475 -2.97 18.94 -8.15
CA ILE A 475 -4.40 19.27 -8.27
C ILE A 475 -5.09 18.48 -9.40
N ALA A 476 -4.39 18.20 -10.51
CA ALA A 476 -4.91 17.32 -11.55
C ALA A 476 -5.36 15.93 -11.03
N ASN A 477 -4.69 15.42 -10.02
CA ASN A 477 -5.01 14.12 -9.42
C ASN A 477 -6.28 14.20 -8.55
N LEU A 478 -6.46 15.30 -7.80
CA LEU A 478 -7.72 15.54 -7.09
C LEU A 478 -8.90 15.65 -8.07
N TRP A 479 -8.70 16.37 -9.18
CA TRP A 479 -9.72 16.49 -10.23
C TRP A 479 -10.07 15.15 -10.87
N TYR A 480 -9.06 14.32 -11.15
CA TYR A 480 -9.28 12.95 -11.59
C TYR A 480 -10.07 12.14 -10.55
N GLY A 481 -9.74 12.25 -9.26
CA GLY A 481 -10.45 11.59 -8.18
C GLY A 481 -11.94 11.95 -8.13
N ILE A 482 -12.28 13.24 -8.32
CA ILE A 482 -13.68 13.69 -8.39
C ILE A 482 -14.39 13.07 -9.62
N ASP A 483 -13.74 13.07 -10.78
CA ASP A 483 -14.28 12.49 -12.01
C ASP A 483 -14.46 10.97 -11.89
N LEU A 484 -13.50 10.29 -11.25
CA LEU A 484 -13.54 8.86 -10.94
C LEU A 484 -14.75 8.52 -10.05
N TRP A 485 -14.89 9.21 -8.92
CA TRP A 485 -16.00 8.97 -7.99
C TRP A 485 -17.35 9.32 -8.60
N ALA A 486 -17.47 10.40 -9.35
CA ALA A 486 -18.71 10.73 -10.07
C ALA A 486 -19.09 9.62 -11.06
N THR A 487 -18.11 9.00 -11.71
CA THR A 487 -18.32 7.88 -12.65
C THR A 487 -18.70 6.61 -11.91
N ILE A 488 -17.99 6.24 -10.82
CA ILE A 488 -18.32 5.08 -9.96
C ILE A 488 -19.77 5.20 -9.48
N LEU A 489 -20.13 6.32 -8.88
CA LEU A 489 -21.43 6.57 -8.28
C LEU A 489 -22.60 6.49 -9.27
N THR A 490 -22.33 6.54 -10.56
CA THR A 490 -23.36 6.51 -11.63
C THR A 490 -23.22 5.31 -12.57
N THR A 491 -22.35 4.37 -12.24
CA THR A 491 -22.14 3.12 -13.00
C THR A 491 -23.10 2.03 -12.50
N ASP A 492 -23.53 1.17 -13.42
CA ASP A 492 -24.28 -0.04 -13.12
C ASP A 492 -23.32 -1.17 -12.72
N PHE A 493 -23.42 -1.63 -11.47
CA PHE A 493 -22.64 -2.72 -10.90
C PHE A 493 -23.47 -4.01 -10.71
N THR A 494 -24.60 -4.17 -11.40
CA THR A 494 -25.45 -5.38 -11.27
C THR A 494 -24.67 -6.68 -11.53
N ALA A 495 -23.69 -6.66 -12.44
CA ALA A 495 -22.85 -7.82 -12.73
C ALA A 495 -21.94 -8.22 -11.56
N VAL A 496 -21.62 -7.29 -10.66
CA VAL A 496 -20.81 -7.52 -9.45
C VAL A 496 -21.68 -8.06 -8.33
N GLY A 497 -22.84 -7.45 -8.05
CA GLY A 497 -23.76 -7.85 -6.98
C GLY A 497 -24.45 -9.21 -7.21
N GLY A 498 -24.46 -9.72 -8.45
CA GLY A 498 -25.04 -11.04 -8.78
C GLY A 498 -24.10 -12.24 -8.59
N SER A 499 -22.87 -12.01 -8.16
CA SER A 499 -21.83 -13.04 -8.02
C SER A 499 -21.58 -13.51 -6.58
N SER A 500 -22.45 -13.17 -5.63
CA SER A 500 -22.40 -13.82 -4.30
C SER A 500 -22.67 -15.32 -4.42
N PRO A 501 -21.81 -16.19 -3.86
CA PRO A 501 -21.92 -17.65 -3.99
C PRO A 501 -23.13 -18.24 -3.27
#